data_75b0b11714267b305f48fd6608f76f09
#
_entry.id   75b0b11714267b305f48fd6608f76f09
#
_cell.length_a   1.000
_cell.length_b   1.000
_cell.length_c   1.000
_cell.angle_alpha   90.00
_cell.angle_beta   90.00
_cell.angle_gamma   90.00
#
_symmetry.space_group_name_H-M   'P 1'
#
loop_
_entity.id
_entity.type
_entity.pdbx_description
1 polymer ?
#
loop_
_entity_poly.entity_id
_entity_poly.type
_entity_poly.pdbx_seq_one_letter_code
_entity_poly.pdbx_strand_id
1 'polypeptide(L)'
;MKKILLVLFLMLGAVSLAAPSRVNVAKIQNDGGIVLIDKSNAYSFIKLIDENSLLAVTYYVGELEKGGIKTVSESLKNQQLANGIEYISSGETETGYIHKLYAVEQGYYFYIVIGKNQKIKNYVVTGILQTAEEYSSKNDLKAIIELAVKEGERYLK
;
A
#
# COMPACT_ATOMS: atom_id res chain seq x y z
N MET A 1 -17.84 -16.37 9.33
CA MET A 1 -17.06 -15.10 9.19
C MET A 1 -15.59 -15.45 9.39
N LYS A 2 -14.81 -15.55 8.32
CA LYS A 2 -13.36 -15.66 8.43
C LYS A 2 -12.85 -14.33 8.95
N LYS A 3 -12.22 -14.33 10.11
CA LYS A 3 -11.56 -13.14 10.65
C LYS A 3 -10.45 -12.75 9.67
N ILE A 4 -10.61 -11.61 9.02
CA ILE A 4 -9.51 -10.97 8.29
C ILE A 4 -8.49 -10.60 9.36
N LEU A 5 -7.50 -11.47 9.54
CA LEU A 5 -6.43 -11.22 10.49
C LEU A 5 -5.47 -10.26 9.82
N LEU A 6 -5.49 -9.04 10.27
CA LEU A 6 -4.67 -7.94 9.82
C LEU A 6 -3.19 -8.21 10.14
N VAL A 7 -2.52 -9.02 9.32
CA VAL A 7 -1.07 -9.28 9.47
C VAL A 7 -0.22 -8.06 9.10
N LEU A 8 -0.85 -7.01 8.62
CA LEU A 8 -0.18 -5.78 8.15
C LEU A 8 0.38 -4.87 9.27
N PHE A 9 0.26 -5.25 10.56
CA PHE A 9 0.36 -4.31 11.67
C PHE A 9 1.35 -4.64 12.77
N LEU A 10 2.63 -4.63 12.47
CA LEU A 10 3.66 -4.50 13.50
C LEU A 10 4.60 -3.31 13.20
N MET A 11 4.02 -2.15 12.94
CA MET A 11 4.74 -0.87 13.05
C MET A 11 3.94 0.09 13.91
N LEU A 12 3.64 -0.30 15.15
CA LEU A 12 3.13 0.61 16.17
C LEU A 12 4.29 1.44 16.73
N GLY A 13 4.70 2.45 15.99
CA GLY A 13 5.49 3.54 16.54
C GLY A 13 4.56 4.61 17.07
N ALA A 14 4.94 5.23 18.19
CA ALA A 14 4.17 6.23 18.93
C ALA A 14 3.40 7.23 18.05
N VAL A 15 2.12 7.41 18.34
CA VAL A 15 1.19 8.28 17.64
C VAL A 15 1.61 9.73 17.82
N SER A 16 2.01 10.38 16.75
CA SER A 16 2.08 11.84 16.65
C SER A 16 0.90 12.29 15.79
N LEU A 17 -0.01 13.05 16.36
CA LEU A 17 -1.23 13.55 15.72
C LEU A 17 -0.93 14.67 14.70
N ALA A 18 -0.22 14.37 13.64
CA ALA A 18 0.05 15.35 12.59
C ALA A 18 0.21 14.66 11.23
N ALA A 19 -0.92 14.38 10.58
CA ALA A 19 -0.91 13.90 9.20
C ALA A 19 -0.15 14.85 8.27
N PRO A 20 0.46 14.35 7.19
CA PRO A 20 1.11 15.19 6.19
C PRO A 20 0.11 16.20 5.61
N SER A 21 0.54 17.44 5.43
CA SER A 21 -0.32 18.58 5.09
C SER A 21 -1.14 18.42 3.80
N ARG A 22 -0.64 17.60 2.87
CA ARG A 22 -1.31 17.33 1.58
C ARG A 22 -2.25 16.13 1.62
N VAL A 23 -2.40 15.43 2.73
CA VAL A 23 -3.34 14.31 2.87
C VAL A 23 -4.68 14.82 3.39
N ASN A 24 -5.76 14.45 2.72
CA ASN A 24 -7.12 14.81 3.12
C ASN A 24 -7.71 13.78 4.08
N VAL A 25 -7.31 13.87 5.34
CA VAL A 25 -7.72 12.95 6.42
C VAL A 25 -9.24 12.89 6.57
N ALA A 26 -9.93 14.04 6.56
CA ALA A 26 -11.37 14.09 6.70
C ALA A 26 -12.08 13.30 5.58
N LYS A 27 -11.60 13.42 4.35
CA LYS A 27 -12.16 12.66 3.22
C LYS A 27 -11.90 11.16 3.37
N ILE A 28 -10.72 10.75 3.83
CA ILE A 28 -10.40 9.34 4.11
C ILE A 28 -11.38 8.76 5.12
N GLN A 29 -11.60 9.46 6.24
CA GLN A 29 -12.52 9.03 7.30
C GLN A 29 -13.97 8.98 6.82
N ASN A 30 -14.42 10.00 6.07
CA ASN A 30 -15.78 10.03 5.50
C ASN A 30 -16.03 8.91 4.49
N ASP A 31 -14.99 8.48 3.77
CA ASP A 31 -15.04 7.37 2.81
C ASP A 31 -14.85 6.00 3.49
N GLY A 32 -14.86 5.93 4.83
CA GLY A 32 -14.75 4.70 5.60
C GLY A 32 -13.32 4.17 5.81
N GLY A 33 -12.32 5.00 5.56
CA GLY A 33 -10.92 4.66 5.82
C GLY A 33 -10.60 4.63 7.32
N ILE A 34 -9.92 3.57 7.76
CA ILE A 34 -9.43 3.40 9.13
C ILE A 34 -7.95 3.76 9.17
N VAL A 35 -7.60 4.73 9.97
CA VAL A 35 -6.23 5.24 10.10
C VAL A 35 -5.36 4.25 10.86
N LEU A 36 -4.13 4.05 10.39
CA LEU A 36 -3.16 3.11 10.95
C LEU A 36 -1.87 3.80 11.39
N ILE A 37 -1.39 4.74 10.57
CA ILE A 37 -0.22 5.56 10.84
C ILE A 37 -0.63 7.01 10.64
N ASP A 38 -0.36 7.83 11.65
CA ASP A 38 -0.61 9.28 11.62
C ASP A 38 0.66 10.00 12.11
N LYS A 39 1.56 10.28 11.16
CA LYS A 39 2.84 10.99 11.39
C LYS A 39 3.05 12.04 10.31
N SER A 40 3.84 13.05 10.61
CA SER A 40 4.15 14.15 9.66
C SER A 40 4.87 13.68 8.38
N ASN A 41 5.60 12.58 8.45
CA ASN A 41 6.34 12.01 7.33
C ASN A 41 5.78 10.69 6.79
N ALA A 42 4.75 10.14 7.42
CA ALA A 42 4.07 8.93 6.96
C ALA A 42 2.63 8.90 7.45
N TYR A 43 1.71 8.62 6.56
CA TYR A 43 0.29 8.46 6.89
C TYR A 43 -0.24 7.22 6.18
N SER A 44 -0.94 6.36 6.93
CA SER A 44 -1.49 5.13 6.37
C SER A 44 -2.92 4.91 6.84
N PHE A 45 -3.74 4.39 5.94
CA PHE A 45 -5.10 3.96 6.25
C PHE A 45 -5.44 2.68 5.50
N ILE A 46 -6.44 1.96 5.99
CA ILE A 46 -7.03 0.81 5.32
C ILE A 46 -8.47 1.08 4.92
N LYS A 47 -8.88 0.43 3.85
CA LYS A 47 -10.23 0.46 3.33
C LYS A 47 -10.64 -0.91 2.80
N LEU A 48 -11.86 -1.35 3.10
CA LEU A 48 -12.45 -2.51 2.45
C LEU A 48 -12.75 -2.17 0.99
N ILE A 49 -12.31 -3.04 0.09
CA ILE A 49 -12.64 -2.95 -1.34
C ILE A 49 -13.88 -3.81 -1.63
N ASP A 50 -13.89 -4.99 -1.05
CA ASP A 50 -15.02 -5.92 -1.06
C ASP A 50 -14.99 -6.81 0.19
N GLU A 51 -15.86 -7.83 0.26
CA GLU A 51 -15.97 -8.72 1.42
C GLU A 51 -14.70 -9.53 1.71
N ASN A 52 -13.82 -9.71 0.70
CA ASN A 52 -12.63 -10.55 0.79
C ASN A 52 -11.32 -9.79 0.55
N SER A 53 -11.41 -8.49 0.26
CA SER A 53 -10.26 -7.69 -0.16
C SER A 53 -10.15 -6.39 0.62
N LEU A 54 -8.93 -6.08 1.04
CA LEU A 54 -8.59 -4.90 1.82
C LEU A 54 -7.43 -4.18 1.16
N LEU A 55 -7.55 -2.87 0.99
CA LEU A 55 -6.48 -2.02 0.49
C LEU A 55 -5.92 -1.16 1.62
N ALA A 56 -4.65 -1.32 1.91
CA ALA A 56 -3.88 -0.38 2.72
C ALA A 56 -3.19 0.62 1.79
N VAL A 57 -3.34 1.91 2.06
CA VAL A 57 -2.64 2.99 1.36
C VAL A 57 -1.72 3.70 2.33
N THR A 58 -0.48 3.93 1.91
CA THR A 58 0.50 4.67 2.70
C THR A 58 1.12 5.79 1.86
N TYR A 59 1.19 6.96 2.46
CA TYR A 59 1.93 8.11 1.96
C TYR A 59 3.23 8.24 2.73
N TYR A 60 4.34 8.22 2.01
CA TYR A 60 5.65 8.58 2.57
C TYR A 60 6.01 9.97 2.08
N VAL A 61 6.44 10.83 3.01
CA VAL A 61 6.81 12.21 2.72
C VAL A 61 8.30 12.39 2.96
N GLY A 62 9.01 12.79 1.91
CA GLY A 62 10.44 13.01 1.94
C GLY A 62 11.05 13.01 0.55
N GLU A 63 12.28 13.46 0.46
CA GLU A 63 13.04 13.35 -0.78
C GLU A 63 13.41 11.90 -1.04
N LEU A 64 13.27 11.49 -2.31
CA LEU A 64 13.68 10.16 -2.73
C LEU A 64 15.20 10.07 -2.73
N GLU A 65 15.73 9.07 -2.04
CA GLU A 65 17.15 8.75 -2.05
C GLU A 65 17.62 8.28 -3.45
N LYS A 66 18.95 8.15 -3.60
CA LYS A 66 19.56 7.63 -4.82
C LYS A 66 19.02 6.24 -5.17
N GLY A 67 18.42 6.11 -6.35
CA GLY A 67 17.71 4.90 -6.78
C GLY A 67 16.19 5.08 -6.86
N GLY A 68 15.65 6.13 -6.25
CA GLY A 68 14.27 6.58 -6.44
C GLY A 68 13.21 5.57 -6.02
N ILE A 69 12.07 5.63 -6.66
CA ILE A 69 10.88 4.83 -6.38
C ILE A 69 11.13 3.32 -6.48
N LYS A 70 12.00 2.88 -7.39
CA LYS A 70 12.33 1.46 -7.52
C LYS A 70 12.98 0.91 -6.25
N THR A 71 13.89 1.67 -5.64
CA THR A 71 14.53 1.27 -4.38
C THR A 71 13.51 1.17 -3.24
N VAL A 72 12.56 2.10 -3.16
CA VAL A 72 11.46 2.03 -2.18
C VAL A 72 10.61 0.78 -2.41
N SER A 73 10.30 0.46 -3.66
CA SER A 73 9.56 -0.74 -4.05
C SER A 73 10.23 -2.03 -3.56
N GLU A 74 11.52 -2.17 -3.84
CA GLU A 74 12.30 -3.32 -3.40
C GLU A 74 12.42 -3.40 -1.86
N SER A 75 12.56 -2.26 -1.19
CA SER A 75 12.61 -2.19 0.26
C SER A 75 11.33 -2.67 0.91
N LEU A 76 10.17 -2.26 0.41
CA LEU A 76 8.87 -2.71 0.91
C LEU A 76 8.65 -4.21 0.70
N LYS A 77 9.03 -4.74 -0.46
CA LYS A 77 9.02 -6.18 -0.70
C LYS A 77 9.88 -6.90 0.36
N ASN A 78 11.12 -6.46 0.54
CA ASN A 78 12.06 -7.09 1.47
C ASN A 78 11.58 -7.05 2.94
N GLN A 79 10.89 -5.98 3.34
CA GLN A 79 10.26 -5.92 4.67
C GLN A 79 9.21 -7.03 4.86
N GLN A 80 8.39 -7.31 3.83
CA GLN A 80 7.39 -8.37 3.93
C GLN A 80 8.04 -9.77 3.95
N LEU A 81 9.10 -9.97 3.18
CA LEU A 81 9.87 -11.22 3.22
C LEU A 81 10.49 -11.47 4.60
N ALA A 82 10.98 -10.42 5.26
CA ALA A 82 11.50 -10.51 6.62
C ALA A 82 10.43 -10.92 7.65
N ASN A 83 9.14 -10.68 7.34
CA ASN A 83 8.00 -11.11 8.15
C ASN A 83 7.51 -12.53 7.82
N GLY A 84 8.24 -13.29 7.00
CA GLY A 84 7.90 -14.67 6.66
C GLY A 84 6.85 -14.82 5.56
N ILE A 85 6.55 -13.76 4.82
CA ILE A 85 5.65 -13.81 3.66
C ILE A 85 6.44 -14.24 2.44
N GLU A 86 5.93 -15.22 1.68
CA GLU A 86 6.64 -15.80 0.54
C GLU A 86 6.52 -14.92 -0.71
N TYR A 87 7.64 -14.75 -1.41
CA TYR A 87 7.67 -14.03 -2.68
C TYR A 87 7.22 -14.94 -3.83
N ILE A 88 6.36 -14.40 -4.71
CA ILE A 88 5.90 -15.11 -5.91
C ILE A 88 6.48 -14.47 -7.17
N SER A 89 6.20 -13.18 -7.41
CA SER A 89 6.60 -12.49 -8.65
C SER A 89 6.63 -10.99 -8.49
N SER A 90 7.23 -10.32 -9.46
CA SER A 90 7.20 -8.88 -9.62
C SER A 90 6.84 -8.48 -11.04
N GLY A 91 6.27 -7.30 -11.18
CA GLY A 91 5.93 -6.73 -12.47
C GLY A 91 5.98 -5.20 -12.42
N GLU A 92 5.86 -4.60 -13.59
CA GLU A 92 5.76 -3.15 -13.72
C GLU A 92 4.89 -2.75 -14.90
N THR A 93 4.33 -1.56 -14.80
CA THR A 93 3.62 -0.85 -15.87
C THR A 93 4.19 0.55 -15.99
N GLU A 94 3.62 1.36 -16.87
CA GLU A 94 3.97 2.79 -16.96
C GLU A 94 3.63 3.54 -15.67
N THR A 95 2.61 3.09 -14.94
CA THR A 95 2.07 3.78 -13.76
C THR A 95 2.64 3.30 -12.43
N GLY A 96 3.17 2.08 -12.34
CA GLY A 96 3.66 1.55 -11.07
C GLY A 96 4.46 0.27 -11.16
N TYR A 97 5.03 -0.08 -10.01
CA TYR A 97 5.63 -1.38 -9.70
C TYR A 97 4.67 -2.21 -8.87
N ILE A 98 4.72 -3.54 -9.03
CA ILE A 98 3.94 -4.48 -8.23
C ILE A 98 4.79 -5.68 -7.80
N HIS A 99 4.65 -6.10 -6.55
CA HIS A 99 5.19 -7.36 -6.03
C HIS A 99 4.04 -8.21 -5.51
N LYS A 100 3.99 -9.46 -5.95
CA LYS A 100 3.03 -10.47 -5.51
C LYS A 100 3.68 -11.38 -4.49
N LEU A 101 3.09 -11.49 -3.32
CA LEU A 101 3.53 -12.32 -2.21
C LEU A 101 2.37 -13.17 -1.69
N TYR A 102 2.68 -14.21 -0.92
CA TYR A 102 1.69 -15.08 -0.31
C TYR A 102 2.01 -15.37 1.15
N ALA A 103 1.04 -15.15 2.02
CA ALA A 103 1.12 -15.50 3.44
C ALA A 103 0.52 -16.90 3.64
N VAL A 104 1.35 -17.91 3.69
CA VAL A 104 0.97 -19.33 3.71
C VAL A 104 0.04 -19.66 4.89
N GLU A 105 0.40 -19.21 6.09
CA GLU A 105 -0.38 -19.53 7.30
C GLU A 105 -1.78 -18.90 7.29
N GLN A 106 -1.93 -17.73 6.65
CA GLN A 106 -3.16 -16.97 6.62
C GLN A 106 -4.01 -17.25 5.37
N GLY A 107 -3.39 -17.78 4.32
CA GLY A 107 -4.07 -18.07 3.04
C GLY A 107 -4.44 -16.82 2.24
N TYR A 108 -3.63 -15.74 2.32
CA TYR A 108 -3.86 -14.49 1.61
C TYR A 108 -2.71 -14.14 0.69
N TYR A 109 -3.06 -13.54 -0.46
CA TYR A 109 -2.13 -12.87 -1.36
C TYR A 109 -1.98 -11.41 -0.97
N PHE A 110 -0.76 -10.89 -1.11
CA PHE A 110 -0.42 -9.49 -0.93
C PHE A 110 0.15 -8.95 -2.23
N TYR A 111 -0.45 -7.89 -2.74
CA TYR A 111 0.02 -7.17 -3.92
C TYR A 111 0.52 -5.80 -3.46
N ILE A 112 1.85 -5.66 -3.38
CA ILE A 112 2.49 -4.40 -2.98
C ILE A 112 2.67 -3.56 -4.23
N VAL A 113 2.04 -2.39 -4.26
CA VAL A 113 2.06 -1.45 -5.38
C VAL A 113 2.74 -0.15 -4.97
N ILE A 114 3.55 0.38 -5.87
CA ILE A 114 4.10 1.73 -5.75
C ILE A 114 3.90 2.48 -7.06
N GLY A 115 3.29 3.67 -6.99
CA GLY A 115 3.15 4.56 -8.13
C GLY A 115 4.51 5.13 -8.59
N LYS A 116 4.80 5.06 -9.89
CA LYS A 116 6.02 5.61 -10.48
C LYS A 116 6.03 7.13 -10.52
N ASN A 117 4.86 7.74 -10.69
CA ASN A 117 4.71 9.17 -10.81
C ASN A 117 4.22 9.76 -9.49
N GLN A 118 4.90 10.79 -9.02
CA GLN A 118 4.46 11.54 -7.85
C GLN A 118 3.47 12.63 -8.28
N LYS A 119 2.20 12.52 -7.87
CA LYS A 119 1.22 13.57 -8.07
C LYS A 119 1.61 14.87 -7.36
N ILE A 120 2.22 14.74 -6.19
CA ILE A 120 2.78 15.84 -5.40
C ILE A 120 4.25 15.54 -5.15
N LYS A 121 5.12 16.51 -5.42
CA LYS A 121 6.56 16.37 -5.17
C LYS A 121 6.81 15.95 -3.71
N ASN A 122 7.72 15.01 -3.53
CA ASN A 122 8.10 14.43 -2.24
C ASN A 122 7.01 13.60 -1.54
N TYR A 123 5.94 13.20 -2.26
CA TYR A 123 4.94 12.26 -1.77
C TYR A 123 4.99 10.96 -2.58
N VAL A 124 5.38 9.88 -1.94
CA VAL A 124 5.34 8.53 -2.52
C VAL A 124 4.07 7.84 -2.04
N VAL A 125 3.27 7.40 -3.00
CA VAL A 125 2.04 6.65 -2.72
C VAL A 125 2.32 5.18 -2.89
N THR A 126 2.00 4.40 -1.86
CA THR A 126 2.08 2.95 -1.89
C THR A 126 0.71 2.35 -1.56
N GLY A 127 0.42 1.19 -2.13
CA GLY A 127 -0.77 0.42 -1.81
C GLY A 127 -0.43 -1.04 -1.56
N ILE A 128 -1.11 -1.67 -0.63
CA ILE A 128 -1.04 -3.11 -0.43
C ILE A 128 -2.46 -3.66 -0.49
N LEU A 129 -2.76 -4.39 -1.55
CA LEU A 129 -4.00 -5.15 -1.66
C LEU A 129 -3.80 -6.51 -1.01
N GLN A 130 -4.59 -6.80 0.02
CA GLN A 130 -4.70 -8.11 0.64
C GLN A 130 -6.00 -8.77 0.18
N THR A 131 -5.91 -9.98 -0.35
CA THR A 131 -7.08 -10.73 -0.83
C THR A 131 -6.86 -12.24 -0.75
N ALA A 132 -7.93 -13.00 -0.65
CA ALA A 132 -7.90 -14.46 -0.74
C ALA A 132 -7.77 -14.94 -2.20
N GLU A 133 -8.02 -14.07 -3.18
CA GLU A 133 -7.99 -14.40 -4.60
C GLU A 133 -6.60 -14.21 -5.19
N GLU A 134 -6.22 -15.16 -6.05
CA GLU A 134 -4.97 -15.08 -6.79
C GLU A 134 -5.17 -14.39 -8.14
N TYR A 135 -4.47 -13.28 -8.34
CA TYR A 135 -4.40 -12.57 -9.61
C TYR A 135 -3.03 -12.77 -10.25
N SER A 136 -2.98 -13.26 -11.50
CA SER A 136 -1.71 -13.61 -12.17
C SER A 136 -1.62 -13.10 -13.61
N SER A 137 -2.73 -12.73 -14.23
CA SER A 137 -2.70 -12.19 -15.58
C SER A 137 -2.11 -10.77 -15.60
N LYS A 138 -1.48 -10.40 -16.71
CA LYS A 138 -0.96 -9.03 -16.90
C LYS A 138 -2.04 -7.96 -16.73
N ASN A 139 -3.27 -8.28 -17.18
CA ASN A 139 -4.39 -7.35 -17.07
C ASN A 139 -4.84 -7.17 -15.64
N ASP A 140 -4.90 -8.25 -14.84
CA ASP A 140 -5.24 -8.17 -13.42
C ASP A 140 -4.21 -7.38 -12.64
N LEU A 141 -2.92 -7.66 -12.85
CA LEU A 141 -1.84 -6.93 -12.19
C LEU A 141 -1.84 -5.45 -12.56
N LYS A 142 -2.13 -5.12 -13.82
CA LYS A 142 -2.31 -3.74 -14.26
C LYS A 142 -3.50 -3.07 -13.55
N ALA A 143 -4.63 -3.74 -13.46
CA ALA A 143 -5.82 -3.24 -12.78
C ALA A 143 -5.56 -2.99 -11.29
N ILE A 144 -4.81 -3.87 -10.62
CA ILE A 144 -4.41 -3.68 -9.20
C ILE A 144 -3.50 -2.46 -9.04
N ILE A 145 -2.54 -2.25 -9.93
CA ILE A 145 -1.68 -1.05 -9.90
C ILE A 145 -2.54 0.21 -10.06
N GLU A 146 -3.43 0.24 -11.06
CA GLU A 146 -4.30 1.38 -11.31
C GLU A 146 -5.23 1.66 -10.14
N LEU A 147 -5.82 0.62 -9.54
CA LEU A 147 -6.66 0.75 -8.36
C LEU A 147 -5.89 1.39 -7.18
N ALA A 148 -4.74 0.84 -6.84
CA ALA A 148 -3.97 1.30 -5.69
C ALA A 148 -3.46 2.74 -5.87
N VAL A 149 -2.94 3.07 -7.05
CA VAL A 149 -2.46 4.43 -7.37
C VAL A 149 -3.63 5.42 -7.36
N LYS A 150 -4.74 5.10 -8.01
CA LYS A 150 -5.92 5.95 -8.08
C LYS A 150 -6.53 6.21 -6.70
N GLU A 151 -6.69 5.18 -5.89
CA GLU A 151 -7.20 5.35 -4.52
C GLU A 151 -6.24 6.16 -3.65
N GLY A 152 -4.93 5.96 -3.79
CA GLY A 152 -3.94 6.77 -3.09
C GLY A 152 -4.00 8.24 -3.49
N GLU A 153 -3.99 8.52 -4.77
CA GLU A 153 -4.02 9.90 -5.30
C GLU A 153 -5.32 10.65 -5.01
N ARG A 154 -6.43 9.94 -4.82
CA ARG A 154 -7.76 10.48 -4.54
C ARG A 154 -7.80 11.36 -3.28
N TYR A 155 -6.96 11.09 -2.32
CA TYR A 155 -6.91 11.79 -1.03
C TYR A 155 -5.76 12.78 -0.91
N LEU A 156 -5.01 13.02 -1.97
CA LEU A 156 -4.03 14.11 -2.03
C LEU A 156 -4.72 15.43 -2.42
N LYS A 157 -4.37 16.51 -1.68
CA LYS A 157 -4.89 17.88 -1.90
C LYS A 157 -4.05 18.63 -2.93
#